data_64856b1a7d04242c600b8c9dd418381a
#
_entry.id   64856b1a7d04242c600b8c9dd418381a
#
_cell.length_a   1.000
_cell.length_b   1.000
_cell.length_c   1.000
_cell.angle_alpha   90.00
_cell.angle_beta   90.00
_cell.angle_gamma   90.00
#
_symmetry.space_group_name_H-M   'P 1'
#
loop_
_entity.id
_entity.type
_entity.pdbx_description
1 polymer ?
#
loop_
_entity_poly.entity_id
_entity_poly.type
_entity_poly.pdbx_seq_one_letter_code
_entity_poly.pdbx_strand_id
1 'polypeptide(L)'
;YTVGGETYDLVTPLTAKTGSAYKATVPGTTSAAFAIIAIDSAPYTVADTAAVPAMIQYLLSMQNPSGAWKINDKNPADNVDATAMVLTALAPHKSETGVQDAIDKALTYLEGLTGYGNACTDAQLVTAYSALGIDCTDARYARGGKNPLTSLLSYQTASGGFSLDSTASNA
;
A
#
# COMPACT_ATOMS: atom_id res chain seq x y z
N TYR A 1 22.12 0.07 -9.24
CA TYR A 1 23.07 -0.36 -8.20
C TYR A 1 24.14 -1.25 -8.80
N THR A 2 25.30 -1.33 -8.16
CA THR A 2 26.44 -2.08 -8.67
C THR A 2 26.76 -3.24 -7.75
N VAL A 3 26.91 -4.43 -8.31
CA VAL A 3 27.33 -5.67 -7.60
C VAL A 3 28.41 -6.37 -8.42
N GLY A 4 29.56 -6.67 -7.80
CA GLY A 4 30.67 -7.36 -8.47
C GLY A 4 31.26 -6.62 -9.68
N GLY A 5 31.11 -5.30 -9.74
CA GLY A 5 31.54 -4.47 -10.89
C GLY A 5 30.49 -4.33 -12.00
N GLU A 6 29.40 -5.06 -11.96
CA GLU A 6 28.28 -4.97 -12.89
C GLU A 6 27.23 -3.96 -12.40
N THR A 7 26.75 -3.10 -13.29
CA THR A 7 25.68 -2.12 -12.97
C THR A 7 24.31 -2.64 -13.41
N TYR A 8 23.38 -2.64 -12.47
CA TYR A 8 22.00 -3.10 -12.68
C TYR A 8 21.04 -1.91 -12.62
N ASP A 9 20.24 -1.76 -13.66
CA ASP A 9 19.14 -0.80 -13.71
C ASP A 9 17.84 -1.52 -13.29
N LEU A 10 17.27 -1.11 -12.17
CA LEU A 10 16.02 -1.66 -11.65
C LEU A 10 14.82 -0.77 -11.95
N VAL A 11 15.06 0.49 -12.37
CA VAL A 11 13.99 1.47 -12.61
C VAL A 11 13.44 1.36 -14.02
N THR A 12 14.29 1.26 -15.03
CA THR A 12 13.86 1.13 -16.43
C THR A 12 12.90 -0.06 -16.65
N PRO A 13 13.14 -1.28 -16.11
CA PRO A 13 12.18 -2.38 -16.24
C PRO A 13 10.82 -2.11 -15.58
N LEU A 14 10.76 -1.32 -14.50
CA LEU A 14 9.49 -0.95 -13.86
C LEU A 14 8.67 -0.01 -14.74
N THR A 15 9.32 0.87 -15.49
CA THR A 15 8.68 1.87 -16.33
C THR A 15 8.44 1.39 -17.77
N ALA A 16 9.17 0.37 -18.23
CA ALA A 16 9.07 -0.14 -19.60
C ALA A 16 7.71 -0.80 -19.95
N LYS A 17 6.88 -1.09 -18.95
CA LYS A 17 5.56 -1.74 -19.11
C LYS A 17 4.40 -0.77 -18.98
N THR A 18 4.61 0.51 -19.22
CA THR A 18 3.63 1.57 -19.02
C THR A 18 2.88 1.97 -20.29
N GLY A 19 1.84 2.77 -20.14
CA GLY A 19 0.93 3.15 -21.21
C GLY A 19 -0.30 2.25 -21.26
N SER A 20 -1.01 2.21 -22.40
CA SER A 20 -2.22 1.41 -22.59
C SER A 20 -2.02 -0.11 -22.37
N ALA A 21 -0.77 -0.57 -22.44
CA ALA A 21 -0.38 -1.95 -22.17
C ALA A 21 -0.24 -2.26 -20.66
N TYR A 22 -0.24 -1.27 -19.78
CA TYR A 22 0.00 -1.48 -18.35
C TYR A 22 -1.05 -2.42 -17.73
N LYS A 23 -2.33 -2.17 -18.04
CA LYS A 23 -3.46 -2.98 -17.53
C LYS A 23 -3.38 -4.45 -17.97
N ALA A 24 -2.78 -4.73 -19.14
CA ALA A 24 -2.67 -6.09 -19.67
C ALA A 24 -1.49 -6.87 -19.07
N THR A 25 -0.51 -6.20 -18.48
CA THR A 25 0.76 -6.80 -18.06
C THR A 25 1.00 -6.76 -16.56
N VAL A 26 0.22 -6.00 -15.79
CA VAL A 26 0.38 -5.88 -14.33
C VAL A 26 -0.47 -6.91 -13.61
N PRO A 27 0.15 -7.74 -12.76
CA PRO A 27 -0.56 -8.83 -12.10
C PRO A 27 -1.57 -8.40 -11.03
N GLY A 28 -1.63 -7.11 -10.68
CA GLY A 28 -2.62 -6.61 -9.72
C GLY A 28 -2.25 -5.27 -9.07
N THR A 29 -3.14 -4.85 -8.20
CA THR A 29 -3.10 -3.56 -7.50
C THR A 29 -1.82 -3.38 -6.67
N THR A 30 -1.43 -4.40 -5.93
CA THR A 30 -0.24 -4.36 -5.07
C THR A 30 1.04 -4.19 -5.88
N SER A 31 1.14 -4.80 -7.06
CA SER A 31 2.31 -4.64 -7.95
C SER A 31 2.45 -3.21 -8.45
N ALA A 32 1.33 -2.57 -8.81
CA ALA A 32 1.33 -1.16 -9.22
C ALA A 32 1.72 -0.24 -8.06
N ALA A 33 1.17 -0.48 -6.86
CA ALA A 33 1.49 0.30 -5.67
C ALA A 33 2.99 0.22 -5.33
N PHE A 34 3.56 -0.98 -5.29
CA PHE A 34 4.99 -1.14 -5.02
C PHE A 34 5.89 -0.56 -6.11
N ALA A 35 5.47 -0.57 -7.38
CA ALA A 35 6.22 0.06 -8.44
C ALA A 35 6.29 1.59 -8.25
N ILE A 36 5.17 2.24 -7.89
CA ILE A 36 5.15 3.67 -7.57
C ILE A 36 6.04 3.96 -6.37
N ILE A 37 5.87 3.23 -5.25
CA ILE A 37 6.67 3.40 -4.04
C ILE A 37 8.17 3.26 -4.35
N ALA A 38 8.56 2.28 -5.17
CA ALA A 38 9.95 2.08 -5.55
C ALA A 38 10.50 3.24 -6.38
N ILE A 39 9.71 3.76 -7.33
CA ILE A 39 10.11 4.91 -8.17
C ILE A 39 10.24 6.16 -7.31
N ASP A 40 9.30 6.41 -6.38
CA ASP A 40 9.28 7.60 -5.54
C ASP A 40 10.29 7.54 -4.37
N SER A 41 10.88 6.38 -4.10
CA SER A 41 11.82 6.20 -2.97
C SER A 41 13.11 7.01 -3.07
N ALA A 42 13.48 7.46 -4.28
CA ALA A 42 14.62 8.33 -4.53
C ALA A 42 14.40 9.12 -5.83
N PRO A 43 15.19 10.19 -6.08
CA PRO A 43 15.08 11.01 -7.28
C PRO A 43 15.68 10.27 -8.51
N TYR A 44 15.05 9.17 -8.89
CA TYR A 44 15.46 8.42 -10.08
C TYR A 44 15.11 9.18 -11.36
N THR A 45 15.98 9.09 -12.35
CA THR A 45 15.65 9.52 -13.71
C THR A 45 14.79 8.44 -14.35
N VAL A 46 13.52 8.73 -14.53
CA VAL A 46 12.55 7.85 -15.18
C VAL A 46 12.47 8.19 -16.64
N ALA A 47 12.79 7.24 -17.53
CA ALA A 47 12.79 7.47 -18.98
C ALA A 47 11.37 7.73 -19.54
N ASP A 48 10.35 7.06 -19.00
CA ASP A 48 8.94 7.29 -19.32
C ASP A 48 8.25 8.05 -18.20
N THR A 49 8.13 9.36 -18.33
CA THR A 49 7.46 10.23 -17.36
C THR A 49 5.95 9.99 -17.27
N ALA A 50 5.34 9.28 -18.22
CA ALA A 50 3.94 8.88 -18.18
C ALA A 50 3.70 7.61 -17.34
N ALA A 51 4.77 6.95 -16.90
CA ALA A 51 4.69 5.68 -16.18
C ALA A 51 3.91 5.80 -14.87
N VAL A 52 4.32 6.69 -13.97
CA VAL A 52 3.67 6.87 -12.66
C VAL A 52 2.23 7.35 -12.83
N PRO A 53 1.91 8.38 -13.65
CA PRO A 53 0.52 8.74 -13.94
C PRO A 53 -0.33 7.58 -14.45
N ALA A 54 0.20 6.73 -15.34
CA ALA A 54 -0.55 5.57 -15.85
C ALA A 54 -0.81 4.53 -14.74
N MET A 55 0.14 4.30 -13.85
CA MET A 55 -0.02 3.42 -12.69
C MET A 55 -1.07 3.97 -11.71
N ILE A 56 -1.07 5.27 -11.45
CA ILE A 56 -2.07 5.93 -10.61
C ILE A 56 -3.47 5.76 -11.22
N GLN A 57 -3.65 6.04 -12.51
CA GLN A 57 -4.94 5.83 -13.17
C GLN A 57 -5.41 4.37 -13.11
N TYR A 58 -4.48 3.41 -13.25
CA TYR A 58 -4.78 2.00 -13.04
C TYR A 58 -5.27 1.75 -11.61
N LEU A 59 -4.56 2.24 -10.59
CA LEU A 59 -4.97 2.09 -9.19
C LEU A 59 -6.36 2.68 -8.94
N LEU A 60 -6.65 3.89 -9.44
CA LEU A 60 -7.98 4.50 -9.32
C LEU A 60 -9.07 3.63 -9.95
N SER A 61 -8.79 2.98 -11.09
CA SER A 61 -9.74 2.08 -11.77
C SER A 61 -10.00 0.77 -11.02
N MET A 62 -9.13 0.41 -10.07
CA MET A 62 -9.21 -0.84 -9.29
C MET A 62 -9.88 -0.66 -7.93
N GLN A 63 -10.27 0.57 -7.57
CA GLN A 63 -10.99 0.84 -6.32
C GLN A 63 -12.43 0.33 -6.40
N ASN A 64 -12.86 -0.40 -5.37
CA ASN A 64 -14.23 -0.87 -5.24
C ASN A 64 -15.19 0.27 -4.78
N PRO A 65 -16.48 0.13 -5.01
CA PRO A 65 -17.47 1.11 -4.53
C PRO A 65 -17.46 1.33 -3.00
N SER A 66 -16.98 0.36 -2.23
CA SER A 66 -16.77 0.47 -0.78
C SER A 66 -15.68 1.48 -0.38
N GLY A 67 -14.81 1.87 -1.31
CA GLY A 67 -13.61 2.64 -1.07
C GLY A 67 -12.35 1.80 -0.88
N ALA A 68 -12.47 0.49 -0.65
CA ALA A 68 -11.33 -0.41 -0.58
C ALA A 68 -10.75 -0.72 -1.96
N TRP A 69 -9.50 -1.21 -1.99
CA TRP A 69 -8.95 -1.82 -3.20
C TRP A 69 -9.02 -3.33 -3.16
N LYS A 70 -9.32 -3.91 -4.32
CA LYS A 70 -9.18 -5.34 -4.59
C LYS A 70 -7.73 -5.67 -4.93
N ILE A 71 -7.31 -6.92 -4.75
CA ILE A 71 -5.97 -7.37 -5.15
C ILE A 71 -5.82 -7.35 -6.68
N ASN A 72 -6.82 -7.89 -7.39
CA ASN A 72 -6.90 -7.94 -8.86
C ASN A 72 -8.31 -8.34 -9.30
N ASP A 73 -8.56 -8.41 -10.61
CA ASP A 73 -9.88 -8.77 -11.14
C ASP A 73 -10.31 -10.23 -10.85
N LYS A 74 -9.37 -11.12 -10.55
CA LYS A 74 -9.67 -12.51 -10.13
C LYS A 74 -10.02 -12.61 -8.65
N ASN A 75 -9.56 -11.64 -7.85
CA ASN A 75 -9.85 -11.50 -6.43
C ASN A 75 -10.50 -10.13 -6.20
N PRO A 76 -11.80 -9.97 -6.53
CA PRO A 76 -12.46 -8.66 -6.56
C PRO A 76 -12.92 -8.18 -5.18
N ALA A 77 -12.79 -8.98 -4.14
CA ALA A 77 -13.18 -8.61 -2.78
C ALA A 77 -12.32 -7.46 -2.23
N ASP A 78 -12.92 -6.69 -1.32
CA ASP A 78 -12.21 -5.69 -0.54
C ASP A 78 -11.05 -6.34 0.21
N ASN A 79 -9.89 -5.68 0.14
CA ASN A 79 -8.68 -6.18 0.78
C ASN A 79 -7.97 -5.04 1.53
N VAL A 80 -7.82 -5.20 2.84
CA VAL A 80 -7.24 -4.18 3.72
C VAL A 80 -5.76 -3.96 3.39
N ASP A 81 -4.99 -5.02 3.14
CA ASP A 81 -3.57 -4.92 2.79
C ASP A 81 -3.36 -4.17 1.48
N ALA A 82 -4.11 -4.54 0.42
CA ALA A 82 -4.06 -3.85 -0.86
C ALA A 82 -4.46 -2.38 -0.71
N THR A 83 -5.48 -2.09 0.10
CA THR A 83 -5.94 -0.72 0.38
C THR A 83 -4.83 0.09 1.07
N ALA A 84 -4.19 -0.45 2.10
CA ALA A 84 -3.09 0.23 2.79
C ALA A 84 -1.87 0.46 1.89
N MET A 85 -1.48 -0.53 1.08
CA MET A 85 -0.39 -0.41 0.12
C MET A 85 -0.65 0.68 -0.93
N VAL A 86 -1.89 0.75 -1.45
CA VAL A 86 -2.28 1.79 -2.42
C VAL A 86 -2.29 3.17 -1.77
N LEU A 87 -2.82 3.30 -0.55
CA LEU A 87 -2.76 4.56 0.19
C LEU A 87 -1.33 5.06 0.39
N THR A 88 -0.39 4.15 0.71
CA THR A 88 1.04 4.49 0.80
C THR A 88 1.57 5.00 -0.53
N ALA A 89 1.25 4.34 -1.64
CA ALA A 89 1.68 4.74 -2.98
C ALA A 89 1.08 6.07 -3.43
N LEU A 90 -0.19 6.33 -3.11
CA LEU A 90 -0.90 7.54 -3.53
C LEU A 90 -0.62 8.76 -2.64
N ALA A 91 -0.07 8.58 -1.46
CA ALA A 91 0.16 9.67 -0.50
C ALA A 91 0.96 10.86 -1.06
N PRO A 92 2.04 10.69 -1.86
CA PRO A 92 2.75 11.80 -2.49
C PRO A 92 1.97 12.47 -3.63
N HIS A 93 0.95 11.82 -4.17
CA HIS A 93 0.24 12.20 -5.40
C HIS A 93 -1.14 12.82 -5.15
N LYS A 94 -1.41 13.33 -3.95
CA LYS A 94 -2.72 13.88 -3.55
C LYS A 94 -3.26 15.00 -4.47
N SER A 95 -2.37 15.72 -5.14
CA SER A 95 -2.74 16.79 -6.06
C SER A 95 -3.20 16.31 -7.44
N GLU A 96 -3.01 15.03 -7.75
CA GLU A 96 -3.44 14.48 -9.04
C GLU A 96 -4.95 14.23 -9.06
N THR A 97 -5.54 14.37 -10.25
CA THR A 97 -7.00 14.28 -10.43
C THR A 97 -7.55 12.94 -9.95
N GLY A 98 -8.51 13.00 -9.02
CA GLY A 98 -9.20 11.84 -8.46
C GLY A 98 -8.48 11.13 -7.31
N VAL A 99 -7.20 11.46 -7.04
CA VAL A 99 -6.42 10.78 -6.01
C VAL A 99 -6.92 11.12 -4.62
N GLN A 100 -7.16 12.40 -4.31
CA GLN A 100 -7.66 12.79 -2.99
C GLN A 100 -9.03 12.14 -2.69
N ASP A 101 -9.96 12.16 -3.65
CA ASP A 101 -11.28 11.52 -3.49
C ASP A 101 -11.15 10.01 -3.22
N ALA A 102 -10.21 9.35 -3.90
CA ALA A 102 -9.97 7.93 -3.69
C ALA A 102 -9.37 7.63 -2.30
N ILE A 103 -8.45 8.48 -1.83
CA ILE A 103 -7.90 8.41 -0.47
C ILE A 103 -9.01 8.57 0.57
N ASP A 104 -9.88 9.58 0.42
CA ASP A 104 -10.95 9.87 1.38
C ASP A 104 -11.96 8.72 1.49
N LYS A 105 -12.33 8.10 0.36
CA LYS A 105 -13.16 6.90 0.34
C LYS A 105 -12.49 5.73 1.06
N ALA A 106 -11.21 5.52 0.84
CA ALA A 106 -10.48 4.44 1.48
C ALA A 106 -10.34 4.66 2.99
N LEU A 107 -10.11 5.89 3.44
CA LEU A 107 -10.08 6.21 4.87
C LEU A 107 -11.45 5.94 5.51
N THR A 108 -12.55 6.31 4.84
CA THR A 108 -13.91 5.99 5.29
C THR A 108 -14.13 4.48 5.42
N TYR A 109 -13.66 3.70 4.44
CA TYR A 109 -13.69 2.23 4.52
C TYR A 109 -12.90 1.71 5.73
N LEU A 110 -11.68 2.21 5.93
CA LEU A 110 -10.82 1.79 7.05
C LEU A 110 -11.40 2.19 8.42
N GLU A 111 -12.10 3.32 8.50
CA GLU A 111 -12.85 3.73 9.71
C GLU A 111 -14.01 2.78 10.03
N GLY A 112 -14.56 2.11 9.03
CA GLY A 112 -15.63 1.11 9.18
C GLY A 112 -15.17 -0.28 9.62
N LEU A 113 -13.87 -0.55 9.71
CA LEU A 113 -13.36 -1.85 10.15
C LEU A 113 -13.79 -2.17 11.58
N THR A 114 -14.12 -3.43 11.83
CA THR A 114 -14.54 -3.91 13.17
C THR A 114 -13.39 -4.42 14.04
N GLY A 115 -12.22 -4.64 13.45
CA GLY A 115 -11.01 -5.15 14.12
C GLY A 115 -9.79 -5.07 13.22
N TYR A 116 -8.67 -5.49 13.77
CA TYR A 116 -7.40 -5.61 13.08
C TYR A 116 -7.09 -7.07 12.74
N GLY A 117 -6.28 -7.29 11.69
CA GLY A 117 -6.10 -8.62 11.12
C GLY A 117 -4.94 -9.38 11.77
N ASN A 118 -3.74 -9.13 11.27
CA ASN A 118 -2.49 -9.78 11.69
C ASN A 118 -1.34 -8.76 11.62
N ALA A 119 -0.15 -9.16 12.05
CA ALA A 119 1.00 -8.26 12.09
C ALA A 119 1.32 -7.60 10.74
N CYS A 120 1.16 -8.33 9.61
CA CYS A 120 1.43 -7.77 8.27
C CYS A 120 0.41 -6.70 7.91
N THR A 121 -0.88 -6.98 8.10
CA THR A 121 -1.97 -6.01 7.84
C THR A 121 -1.81 -4.76 8.69
N ASP A 122 -1.54 -4.93 10.00
CA ASP A 122 -1.39 -3.81 10.92
C ASP A 122 -0.15 -2.96 10.57
N ALA A 123 0.96 -3.59 10.16
CA ALA A 123 2.14 -2.88 9.69
C ALA A 123 1.86 -2.06 8.42
N GLN A 124 1.10 -2.61 7.47
CA GLN A 124 0.68 -1.87 6.27
C GLN A 124 -0.20 -0.67 6.62
N LEU A 125 -1.14 -0.83 7.56
CA LEU A 125 -1.99 0.28 8.02
C LEU A 125 -1.17 1.39 8.69
N VAL A 126 -0.24 1.05 9.60
CA VAL A 126 0.67 2.02 10.23
C VAL A 126 1.47 2.77 9.18
N THR A 127 2.00 2.06 8.17
CA THR A 127 2.76 2.66 7.06
C THR A 127 1.89 3.62 6.24
N ALA A 128 0.66 3.21 5.90
CA ALA A 128 -0.25 4.03 5.11
C ALA A 128 -0.66 5.31 5.83
N TYR A 129 -1.04 5.21 7.11
CA TYR A 129 -1.38 6.39 7.91
C TYR A 129 -0.18 7.33 8.05
N SER A 130 1.01 6.80 8.30
CA SER A 130 2.25 7.59 8.36
C SER A 130 2.52 8.32 7.06
N ALA A 131 2.41 7.66 5.90
CA ALA A 131 2.60 8.27 4.59
C ALA A 131 1.59 9.40 4.31
N LEU A 132 0.36 9.25 4.81
CA LEU A 132 -0.68 10.27 4.70
C LEU A 132 -0.54 11.41 5.71
N GLY A 133 0.37 11.31 6.69
CA GLY A 133 0.52 12.26 7.80
C GLY A 133 -0.60 12.15 8.83
N ILE A 134 -1.21 10.97 8.96
CA ILE A 134 -2.31 10.70 9.89
C ILE A 134 -1.77 9.99 11.13
N ASP A 135 -2.19 10.43 12.31
CA ASP A 135 -1.91 9.75 13.57
C ASP A 135 -2.75 8.47 13.67
N CYS A 136 -2.11 7.32 13.48
CA CYS A 136 -2.78 6.01 13.56
C CYS A 136 -3.24 5.64 14.99
N THR A 137 -2.88 6.44 16.00
CA THR A 137 -3.35 6.28 17.39
C THR A 137 -4.62 7.04 17.71
N ASP A 138 -5.13 7.86 16.76
CA ASP A 138 -6.39 8.60 16.90
C ASP A 138 -7.55 7.64 17.24
N ALA A 139 -8.44 8.09 18.11
CA ALA A 139 -9.60 7.32 18.57
C ALA A 139 -10.53 6.83 17.43
N ARG A 140 -10.54 7.53 16.29
CA ARG A 140 -11.27 7.12 15.07
C ARG A 140 -10.84 5.74 14.58
N TYR A 141 -9.60 5.37 14.82
CA TYR A 141 -9.04 4.08 14.41
C TYR A 141 -8.99 3.06 15.53
N ALA A 142 -9.60 3.34 16.70
CA ALA A 142 -9.66 2.37 17.78
C ALA A 142 -10.69 1.27 17.51
N ARG A 143 -10.31 0.01 17.63
CA ARG A 143 -11.15 -1.18 17.46
C ARG A 143 -10.84 -2.17 18.56
N GLY A 144 -11.87 -2.55 19.34
CA GLY A 144 -11.68 -3.50 20.43
C GLY A 144 -10.64 -3.05 21.47
N GLY A 145 -10.50 -1.75 21.69
CA GLY A 145 -9.50 -1.17 22.60
C GLY A 145 -8.07 -1.08 22.05
N LYS A 146 -7.85 -1.42 20.80
CA LYS A 146 -6.56 -1.28 20.10
C LYS A 146 -6.67 -0.29 18.95
N ASN A 147 -5.58 0.40 18.63
CA ASN A 147 -5.37 1.11 17.37
C ASN A 147 -4.37 0.32 16.50
N PRO A 148 -4.11 0.68 15.22
CA PRO A 148 -3.19 -0.06 14.36
C PRO A 148 -1.82 -0.30 14.98
N LEU A 149 -1.24 0.71 15.65
CA LEU A 149 0.07 0.59 16.29
C LEU A 149 0.05 -0.36 17.48
N THR A 150 -0.91 -0.22 18.41
CA THR A 150 -1.00 -1.10 19.57
C THR A 150 -1.39 -2.52 19.19
N SER A 151 -2.16 -2.70 18.11
CA SER A 151 -2.42 -4.01 17.55
C SER A 151 -1.14 -4.63 17.00
N LEU A 152 -0.38 -3.92 16.16
CA LEU A 152 0.92 -4.39 15.65
C LEU A 152 1.86 -4.78 16.78
N LEU A 153 2.02 -3.92 17.79
CA LEU A 153 2.90 -4.19 18.93
C LEU A 153 2.49 -5.42 19.75
N SER A 154 1.21 -5.81 19.73
CA SER A 154 0.76 -7.03 20.40
C SER A 154 1.27 -8.33 19.74
N TYR A 155 1.83 -8.27 18.55
CA TYR A 155 2.47 -9.39 17.86
C TYR A 155 4.00 -9.44 18.09
N GLN A 156 4.56 -8.46 18.82
CA GLN A 156 5.98 -8.45 19.09
C GLN A 156 6.34 -9.57 20.07
N THR A 157 7.37 -10.34 19.70
CA THR A 157 7.89 -11.44 20.53
C THR A 157 8.93 -10.94 21.54
N ALA A 158 9.23 -11.73 22.55
CA ALA A 158 10.26 -11.40 23.56
C ALA A 158 11.65 -11.21 22.94
N SER A 159 11.93 -11.83 21.79
CA SER A 159 13.19 -11.65 21.03
C SER A 159 13.25 -10.36 20.21
N GLY A 160 12.15 -9.55 20.20
CA GLY A 160 12.05 -8.31 19.44
C GLY A 160 11.55 -8.46 18.00
N GLY A 161 11.36 -9.69 17.51
CA GLY A 161 10.72 -9.96 16.23
C GLY A 161 9.19 -9.83 16.32
N PHE A 162 8.49 -10.08 15.19
CA PHE A 162 7.03 -10.12 15.13
C PHE A 162 6.56 -11.49 14.66
N SER A 163 5.55 -12.04 15.35
CA SER A 163 4.83 -13.21 14.85
C SER A 163 3.73 -12.76 13.90
N LEU A 164 3.33 -13.61 12.96
CA LEU A 164 2.24 -13.29 12.03
C LEU A 164 0.90 -13.21 12.79
N ASP A 165 0.67 -14.15 13.70
CA ASP A 165 -0.57 -14.30 14.46
C ASP A 165 -0.31 -14.20 15.98
N SER A 166 -1.29 -13.68 16.72
CA SER A 166 -1.25 -13.59 18.17
C SER A 166 -1.23 -14.97 18.88
N THR A 167 -1.55 -16.04 18.16
CA THR A 167 -1.56 -17.43 18.67
C THR A 167 -0.20 -18.11 18.58
N ALA A 168 0.82 -17.50 17.97
CA ALA A 168 2.17 -18.02 18.06
C ALA A 168 2.65 -17.88 19.51
N SER A 169 2.40 -18.93 20.31
CA SER A 169 2.93 -19.01 21.66
C SER A 169 4.43 -18.78 21.60
N ASN A 170 4.90 -17.79 22.35
CA ASN A 170 6.31 -17.51 22.57
C ASN A 170 6.89 -18.72 23.33
N ALA A 171 7.27 -19.77 22.62
CA ALA A 171 8.05 -20.88 23.17
C ALA A 171 9.52 -20.59 22.97
#